data_3a445fa8c77ad1b9f4ffe716a9361bd2
#
_entry.id   3a445fa8c77ad1b9f4ffe716a9361bd2
#
_cell.length_a   1.000
_cell.length_b   1.000
_cell.length_c   1.000
_cell.angle_alpha   90.00
_cell.angle_beta   90.00
_cell.angle_gamma   90.00
#
_symmetry.space_group_name_H-M   'P 1'
#
loop_
_entity.id
_entity.type
_entity.pdbx_description
1 polymer ?
#
loop_
_entity_poly.entity_id
_entity_poly.type
_entity_poly.pdbx_seq_one_letter_code
_entity_poly.pdbx_strand_id
1 'polypeptide(L)'
;MLNFENLGEKFVQIIHTEEWKKLQEKFNNSNDIYVLGHGGNLAIADHAAVDITRLSNGRKNAMCPGSGVVATSLINDTSFEQWMVNWLLARTTTRTKPQMKKSLVLGISSSGNSIDILKALQWAEENGMQTALISSKDISMKINNLTKVLLGADYYHTAEVLTLLLTYELTHGSGNACPPIGQNNPEDLKKLNWRGSKIREHSYPDEEINVGIDFDVVIHDCSK
;
A
#
# COMPACT_ATOMS: atom_id res chain seq x y z
N MET A 1 -14.12 23.32 -1.15
CA MET A 1 -13.48 23.83 0.08
C MET A 1 -13.34 22.67 1.07
N LEU A 2 -12.24 22.58 1.79
CA LEU A 2 -12.08 21.60 2.87
C LEU A 2 -13.04 21.94 4.01
N ASN A 3 -13.89 20.97 4.40
CA ASN A 3 -14.82 21.13 5.51
C ASN A 3 -14.42 20.17 6.63
N PHE A 4 -13.73 20.69 7.63
CA PHE A 4 -13.24 19.90 8.76
C PHE A 4 -14.37 19.34 9.65
N GLU A 5 -15.50 20.00 9.73
CA GLU A 5 -16.65 19.52 10.52
C GLU A 5 -17.21 18.23 9.95
N ASN A 6 -17.26 18.13 8.61
CA ASN A 6 -17.76 16.93 7.94
C ASN A 6 -16.71 15.80 7.81
N LEU A 7 -15.42 16.09 7.99
CA LEU A 7 -14.36 15.07 7.86
C LEU A 7 -14.50 13.96 8.90
N GLY A 8 -14.68 14.33 10.16
CA GLY A 8 -14.84 13.36 11.25
C GLY A 8 -16.10 12.53 11.10
N GLU A 9 -17.22 13.14 10.74
CA GLU A 9 -18.49 12.44 10.51
C GLU A 9 -18.39 11.48 9.34
N LYS A 10 -17.83 11.92 8.19
CA LYS A 10 -17.61 11.06 7.02
C LYS A 10 -16.69 9.89 7.34
N PHE A 11 -15.59 10.12 8.05
CA PHE A 11 -14.69 9.07 8.47
C PHE A 11 -15.43 8.01 9.31
N VAL A 12 -16.17 8.43 10.35
CA VAL A 12 -16.93 7.52 11.21
C VAL A 12 -18.00 6.76 10.41
N GLN A 13 -18.70 7.43 9.50
CA GLN A 13 -19.68 6.77 8.64
C GLN A 13 -19.02 5.69 7.76
N ILE A 14 -17.88 5.99 7.12
CA ILE A 14 -17.19 5.08 6.21
C ILE A 14 -16.70 3.83 6.94
N ILE A 15 -16.05 3.96 8.09
CA ILE A 15 -15.49 2.82 8.83
C ILE A 15 -16.55 1.85 9.38
N HIS A 16 -17.82 2.25 9.39
CA HIS A 16 -18.94 1.40 9.78
C HIS A 16 -19.66 0.73 8.58
N THR A 17 -19.25 1.02 7.33
CA THR A 17 -19.85 0.39 6.15
C THR A 17 -19.42 -1.07 5.98
N GLU A 18 -20.24 -1.85 5.28
CA GLU A 18 -19.89 -3.23 4.93
C GLU A 18 -18.71 -3.29 3.94
N GLU A 19 -18.58 -2.29 3.06
CA GLU A 19 -17.46 -2.16 2.13
C GLU A 19 -16.14 -1.95 2.87
N TRP A 20 -16.14 -1.15 3.93
CA TRP A 20 -14.98 -0.97 4.79
C TRP A 20 -14.58 -2.28 5.48
N LYS A 21 -15.54 -2.99 6.07
CA LYS A 21 -15.29 -4.29 6.71
C LYS A 21 -14.72 -5.31 5.72
N LYS A 22 -15.25 -5.37 4.49
CA LYS A 22 -14.70 -6.20 3.41
C LYS A 22 -13.28 -5.82 3.04
N LEU A 23 -12.97 -4.52 2.98
CA LEU A 23 -11.60 -4.06 2.76
C LEU A 23 -10.66 -4.50 3.89
N GLN A 24 -11.08 -4.33 5.15
CA GLN A 24 -10.31 -4.79 6.31
C GLN A 24 -10.06 -6.31 6.27
N GLU A 25 -11.07 -7.09 5.91
CA GLU A 25 -10.94 -8.54 5.76
C GLU A 25 -9.92 -8.91 4.66
N LYS A 26 -10.04 -8.32 3.46
CA LYS A 26 -9.09 -8.50 2.37
C LYS A 26 -7.67 -8.11 2.77
N PHE A 27 -7.52 -6.97 3.44
CA PHE A 27 -6.25 -6.48 3.95
C PHE A 27 -5.64 -7.46 4.97
N ASN A 28 -6.44 -7.92 5.94
CA ASN A 28 -5.96 -8.84 6.98
C ASN A 28 -5.53 -10.19 6.41
N ASN A 29 -6.22 -10.70 5.39
CA ASN A 29 -5.94 -11.96 4.73
C ASN A 29 -4.81 -11.89 3.70
N SER A 30 -4.28 -10.69 3.40
CA SER A 30 -3.22 -10.49 2.42
C SER A 30 -1.85 -10.30 3.08
N ASN A 31 -0.81 -10.85 2.47
CA ASN A 31 0.59 -10.69 2.88
C ASN A 31 1.31 -9.62 2.05
N ASP A 32 1.08 -9.60 0.73
CA ASP A 32 1.62 -8.59 -0.17
C ASP A 32 0.52 -7.54 -0.46
N ILE A 33 0.83 -6.27 -0.27
CA ILE A 33 -0.10 -5.15 -0.48
C ILE A 33 0.51 -4.21 -1.52
N TYR A 34 -0.19 -3.97 -2.61
CA TYR A 34 0.22 -3.04 -3.66
C TYR A 34 -0.70 -1.83 -3.62
N VAL A 35 -0.18 -0.66 -3.24
CA VAL A 35 -0.97 0.55 -3.10
C VAL A 35 -0.69 1.47 -4.29
N LEU A 36 -1.74 1.85 -5.03
CA LEU A 36 -1.65 2.63 -6.26
C LEU A 36 -2.37 3.97 -6.10
N GLY A 37 -1.78 5.03 -6.64
CA GLY A 37 -2.36 6.37 -6.58
C GLY A 37 -1.65 7.35 -7.52
N HIS A 38 -2.19 8.57 -7.65
CA HIS A 38 -1.63 9.68 -8.39
C HIS A 38 -1.60 10.96 -7.55
N GLY A 39 -0.62 11.84 -7.78
CA GLY A 39 -0.53 13.12 -7.11
C GLY A 39 -0.53 13.00 -5.58
N GLY A 40 -1.44 13.68 -4.89
CA GLY A 40 -1.61 13.57 -3.43
C GLY A 40 -1.96 12.16 -3.00
N ASN A 41 -2.77 11.45 -3.78
CA ASN A 41 -3.07 10.03 -3.50
C ASN A 41 -1.84 9.11 -3.67
N LEU A 42 -0.86 9.47 -4.52
CA LEU A 42 0.41 8.73 -4.61
C LEU A 42 1.25 8.94 -3.34
N ALA A 43 1.30 10.15 -2.81
CA ALA A 43 1.99 10.43 -1.55
C ALA A 43 1.36 9.66 -0.38
N ILE A 44 0.02 9.56 -0.35
CA ILE A 44 -0.70 8.75 0.63
C ILE A 44 -0.40 7.26 0.44
N ALA A 45 -0.40 6.77 -0.79
CA ALA A 45 -0.11 5.38 -1.12
C ALA A 45 1.31 4.98 -0.71
N ASP A 46 2.29 5.85 -0.95
CA ASP A 46 3.68 5.63 -0.57
C ASP A 46 3.86 5.61 0.95
N HIS A 47 3.27 6.58 1.65
CA HIS A 47 3.27 6.61 3.12
C HIS A 47 2.57 5.36 3.71
N ALA A 48 1.39 4.99 3.17
CA ALA A 48 0.67 3.81 3.61
C ALA A 48 1.50 2.53 3.43
N ALA A 49 2.22 2.39 2.31
CA ALA A 49 3.08 1.23 2.06
C ALA A 49 4.20 1.12 3.11
N VAL A 50 4.82 2.24 3.48
CA VAL A 50 5.84 2.29 4.54
C VAL A 50 5.25 1.87 5.89
N ASP A 51 4.12 2.47 6.29
CA ASP A 51 3.51 2.20 7.58
C ASP A 51 2.97 0.77 7.69
N ILE A 52 2.32 0.24 6.67
CA ILE A 52 1.85 -1.14 6.61
C ILE A 52 3.02 -2.10 6.81
N THR A 53 4.13 -1.88 6.12
CA THR A 53 5.32 -2.74 6.24
C THR A 53 5.92 -2.65 7.64
N ARG A 54 6.15 -1.43 8.15
CA ARG A 54 6.75 -1.21 9.47
C ARG A 54 5.90 -1.75 10.61
N LEU A 55 4.61 -1.40 10.61
CA LEU A 55 3.73 -1.67 11.75
C LEU A 55 3.19 -3.12 11.74
N SER A 56 3.31 -3.83 10.63
CA SER A 56 2.86 -5.23 10.56
C SER A 56 3.81 -6.23 11.23
N ASN A 57 4.95 -5.80 11.76
CA ASN A 57 5.98 -6.68 12.32
C ASN A 57 6.43 -7.77 11.33
N GLY A 58 6.63 -7.41 10.08
CA GLY A 58 7.06 -8.31 9.01
C GLY A 58 5.99 -9.28 8.49
N ARG A 59 4.73 -9.13 8.92
CA ARG A 59 3.63 -9.97 8.41
C ARG A 59 3.11 -9.54 7.06
N LYS A 60 3.31 -8.27 6.70
CA LYS A 60 2.86 -7.69 5.42
C LYS A 60 4.04 -7.02 4.72
N ASN A 61 4.09 -7.17 3.42
CA ASN A 61 5.03 -6.49 2.54
C ASN A 61 4.22 -5.55 1.64
N ALA A 62 4.25 -4.26 1.95
CA ALA A 62 3.52 -3.28 1.18
C ALA A 62 4.45 -2.48 0.26
N MET A 63 3.98 -2.19 -0.95
CA MET A 63 4.73 -1.51 -1.99
C MET A 63 3.85 -0.51 -2.73
N CYS A 64 4.47 0.60 -3.14
CA CYS A 64 3.88 1.63 -3.98
C CYS A 64 4.86 1.98 -5.12
N PRO A 65 4.40 2.29 -6.34
CA PRO A 65 5.26 2.77 -7.43
C PRO A 65 5.61 4.26 -7.25
N GLY A 66 6.05 4.67 -6.05
CA GLY A 66 6.25 6.08 -5.65
C GLY A 66 7.37 6.82 -6.37
N SER A 67 8.27 6.13 -7.07
CA SER A 67 9.38 6.77 -7.79
C SER A 67 8.95 7.34 -9.14
N GLY A 68 9.22 8.62 -9.38
CA GLY A 68 9.00 9.25 -10.67
C GLY A 68 9.79 8.57 -11.81
N VAL A 69 10.96 8.01 -11.52
CA VAL A 69 11.75 7.24 -12.49
C VAL A 69 11.01 5.98 -12.92
N VAL A 70 10.41 5.25 -11.99
CA VAL A 70 9.61 4.05 -12.29
C VAL A 70 8.41 4.41 -13.15
N ALA A 71 7.64 5.41 -12.77
CA ALA A 71 6.46 5.83 -13.53
C ALA A 71 6.83 6.28 -14.95
N THR A 72 7.80 7.20 -15.08
CA THR A 72 8.17 7.77 -16.38
C THR A 72 8.79 6.76 -17.32
N SER A 73 9.62 5.82 -16.84
CA SER A 73 10.18 4.77 -17.67
C SER A 73 9.10 3.82 -18.18
N LEU A 74 8.23 3.32 -17.31
CA LEU A 74 7.17 2.40 -17.71
C LEU A 74 6.13 3.06 -18.63
N ILE A 75 5.80 4.35 -18.43
CA ILE A 75 4.93 5.11 -19.33
C ILE A 75 5.58 5.25 -20.71
N ASN A 76 6.88 5.58 -20.76
CA ASN A 76 7.62 5.72 -22.01
C ASN A 76 7.71 4.41 -22.79
N ASP A 77 7.99 3.31 -22.09
CA ASP A 77 8.23 2.01 -22.70
C ASP A 77 6.92 1.27 -23.08
N THR A 78 5.79 1.68 -22.48
CA THR A 78 4.50 1.03 -22.72
C THR A 78 3.41 2.05 -23.06
N SER A 79 2.67 2.51 -22.08
CA SER A 79 1.71 3.62 -22.18
C SER A 79 1.26 4.07 -20.79
N PHE A 80 0.65 5.26 -20.70
CA PHE A 80 0.03 5.73 -19.47
C PHE A 80 -1.02 4.74 -18.93
N GLU A 81 -1.77 4.10 -19.81
CA GLU A 81 -2.83 3.16 -19.38
C GLU A 81 -2.28 1.83 -18.86
N GLN A 82 -1.07 1.43 -19.23
CA GLN A 82 -0.51 0.11 -18.96
C GLN A 82 0.61 0.11 -17.92
N TRP A 83 1.17 1.25 -17.56
CA TRP A 83 2.36 1.30 -16.74
C TRP A 83 2.18 0.68 -15.34
N MET A 84 1.00 0.86 -14.70
CA MET A 84 0.71 0.25 -13.40
C MET A 84 0.51 -1.27 -13.51
N VAL A 85 -0.09 -1.75 -14.60
CA VAL A 85 -0.16 -3.19 -14.90
C VAL A 85 1.24 -3.77 -15.05
N ASN A 86 2.12 -3.12 -15.83
CA ASN A 86 3.49 -3.57 -16.02
C ASN A 86 4.32 -3.52 -14.73
N TRP A 87 4.08 -2.52 -13.89
CA TRP A 87 4.70 -2.46 -12.57
C TRP A 87 4.26 -3.64 -11.69
N LEU A 88 2.97 -3.96 -11.63
CA LEU A 88 2.45 -5.12 -10.90
C LEU A 88 3.02 -6.42 -11.46
N LEU A 89 3.02 -6.58 -12.79
CA LEU A 89 3.58 -7.75 -13.45
C LEU A 89 5.04 -7.98 -13.04
N ALA A 90 5.88 -6.94 -13.09
CA ALA A 90 7.27 -7.02 -12.68
C ALA A 90 7.46 -7.41 -11.20
N ARG A 91 6.54 -7.00 -10.32
CA ARG A 91 6.59 -7.34 -8.88
C ARG A 91 6.03 -8.72 -8.56
N THR A 92 5.23 -9.29 -9.45
CA THR A 92 4.52 -10.55 -9.20
C THR A 92 5.01 -11.71 -10.07
N THR A 93 5.94 -11.47 -10.99
CA THR A 93 6.47 -12.48 -11.93
C THR A 93 6.96 -13.77 -11.24
N THR A 94 7.51 -13.66 -10.03
CA THR A 94 8.00 -14.83 -9.26
C THR A 94 6.95 -15.37 -8.27
N ARG A 95 5.77 -14.78 -8.21
CA ARG A 95 4.71 -15.18 -7.27
C ARG A 95 3.96 -16.41 -7.79
N THR A 96 3.73 -17.36 -6.90
CA THR A 96 2.88 -18.52 -7.16
C THR A 96 1.40 -18.14 -7.07
N LYS A 97 0.51 -18.95 -7.66
CA LYS A 97 -0.95 -18.75 -7.54
C LYS A 97 -1.45 -18.61 -6.10
N PRO A 98 -1.01 -19.42 -5.11
CA PRO A 98 -1.38 -19.21 -3.72
C PRO A 98 -0.90 -17.87 -3.14
N GLN A 99 0.28 -17.39 -3.53
CA GLN A 99 0.78 -16.06 -3.11
C GLN A 99 -0.04 -14.93 -3.74
N MET A 100 -0.41 -15.06 -5.02
CA MET A 100 -1.29 -14.09 -5.69
C MET A 100 -2.65 -13.97 -4.97
N LYS A 101 -3.25 -15.08 -4.52
CA LYS A 101 -4.49 -15.08 -3.74
C LYS A 101 -4.35 -14.38 -2.38
N LYS A 102 -3.13 -14.31 -1.83
CA LYS A 102 -2.80 -13.58 -0.60
C LYS A 102 -2.18 -12.21 -0.87
N SER A 103 -2.48 -11.64 -2.01
CA SER A 103 -2.07 -10.29 -2.38
C SER A 103 -3.29 -9.40 -2.55
N LEU A 104 -3.17 -8.14 -2.12
CA LEU A 104 -4.19 -7.10 -2.29
C LEU A 104 -3.62 -5.97 -3.15
N VAL A 105 -4.35 -5.58 -4.18
CA VAL A 105 -4.14 -4.32 -4.89
C VAL A 105 -5.18 -3.31 -4.40
N LEU A 106 -4.71 -2.25 -3.76
CA LEU A 106 -5.50 -1.14 -3.26
C LEU A 106 -5.27 0.08 -4.15
N GLY A 107 -6.26 0.40 -4.97
CA GLY A 107 -6.27 1.64 -5.75
C GLY A 107 -6.80 2.82 -4.93
N ILE A 108 -6.20 3.97 -5.08
CA ILE A 108 -6.66 5.25 -4.53
C ILE A 108 -6.86 6.23 -5.70
N SER A 109 -8.11 6.56 -5.98
CA SER A 109 -8.46 7.47 -7.07
C SER A 109 -9.63 8.36 -6.66
N SER A 110 -9.39 9.63 -6.32
CA SER A 110 -10.46 10.53 -5.86
C SER A 110 -11.62 10.63 -6.86
N SER A 111 -11.36 10.64 -8.16
CA SER A 111 -12.39 10.67 -9.20
C SER A 111 -13.02 9.31 -9.50
N GLY A 112 -12.36 8.21 -9.14
CA GLY A 112 -12.73 6.85 -9.54
C GLY A 112 -12.45 6.53 -11.02
N ASN A 113 -11.83 7.43 -11.79
CA ASN A 113 -11.69 7.31 -13.25
C ASN A 113 -10.23 7.25 -13.74
N SER A 114 -9.24 7.03 -12.87
CA SER A 114 -7.85 6.84 -13.28
C SER A 114 -7.72 5.53 -14.03
N ILE A 115 -7.63 5.59 -15.36
CA ILE A 115 -7.74 4.43 -16.25
C ILE A 115 -6.65 3.39 -15.99
N ASP A 116 -5.43 3.81 -15.70
CA ASP A 116 -4.30 2.95 -15.37
C ASP A 116 -4.51 2.21 -14.03
N ILE A 117 -5.06 2.89 -13.00
CA ILE A 117 -5.46 2.25 -11.74
C ILE A 117 -6.55 1.22 -11.98
N LEU A 118 -7.58 1.58 -12.76
CA LEU A 118 -8.68 0.67 -13.06
C LEU A 118 -8.22 -0.56 -13.85
N LYS A 119 -7.35 -0.38 -14.84
CA LYS A 119 -6.72 -1.49 -15.58
C LYS A 119 -5.85 -2.37 -14.69
N ALA A 120 -5.11 -1.77 -13.77
CA ALA A 120 -4.30 -2.51 -12.80
C ALA A 120 -5.17 -3.34 -11.84
N LEU A 121 -6.29 -2.80 -11.37
CA LEU A 121 -7.27 -3.52 -10.54
C LEU A 121 -7.93 -4.67 -11.32
N GLN A 122 -8.32 -4.43 -12.57
CA GLN A 122 -8.88 -5.46 -13.44
C GLN A 122 -7.87 -6.59 -13.67
N TRP A 123 -6.64 -6.25 -14.06
CA TRP A 123 -5.58 -7.22 -14.24
C TRP A 123 -5.29 -8.04 -12.97
N ALA A 124 -5.27 -7.38 -11.82
CA ALA A 124 -5.06 -8.04 -10.53
C ALA A 124 -6.16 -9.06 -10.22
N GLU A 125 -7.43 -8.71 -10.45
CA GLU A 125 -8.55 -9.63 -10.29
C GLU A 125 -8.44 -10.85 -11.22
N GLU A 126 -8.15 -10.61 -12.49
CA GLU A 126 -7.96 -11.68 -13.50
C GLU A 126 -6.82 -12.64 -13.13
N ASN A 127 -5.84 -12.17 -12.36
CA ASN A 127 -4.74 -12.98 -11.84
C ASN A 127 -4.97 -13.52 -10.41
N GLY A 128 -6.20 -13.41 -9.90
CA GLY A 128 -6.63 -14.01 -8.65
C GLY A 128 -6.21 -13.26 -7.38
N MET A 129 -5.78 -12.01 -7.51
CA MET A 129 -5.49 -11.13 -6.38
C MET A 129 -6.78 -10.54 -5.80
N GLN A 130 -6.72 -10.14 -4.53
CA GLN A 130 -7.77 -9.32 -3.92
C GLN A 130 -7.68 -7.89 -4.47
N THR A 131 -8.81 -7.22 -4.65
CA THR A 131 -8.85 -5.85 -5.18
C THR A 131 -9.75 -4.97 -4.36
N ALA A 132 -9.32 -3.72 -4.13
CA ALA A 132 -10.11 -2.69 -3.50
C ALA A 132 -9.80 -1.32 -4.10
N LEU A 133 -10.77 -0.41 -4.04
CA LEU A 133 -10.64 0.96 -4.48
C LEU A 133 -11.22 1.89 -3.42
N ILE A 134 -10.48 2.93 -3.07
CA ILE A 134 -10.95 4.08 -2.31
C ILE A 134 -11.16 5.23 -3.31
N SER A 135 -12.38 5.75 -3.41
CA SER A 135 -12.72 6.83 -4.34
C SER A 135 -13.88 7.68 -3.83
N SER A 136 -14.01 8.90 -4.34
CA SER A 136 -15.17 9.74 -3.99
C SER A 136 -16.40 9.42 -4.83
N LYS A 137 -16.21 8.89 -6.04
CA LYS A 137 -17.29 8.53 -6.97
C LYS A 137 -17.19 7.08 -7.37
N ASP A 138 -18.34 6.50 -7.72
CA ASP A 138 -18.39 5.15 -8.25
C ASP A 138 -17.72 5.09 -9.64
N ILE A 139 -17.24 3.91 -9.99
CA ILE A 139 -16.55 3.64 -11.26
C ILE A 139 -17.52 3.13 -12.30
N SER A 140 -17.24 3.44 -13.58
CA SER A 140 -17.99 2.91 -14.72
C SER A 140 -17.50 1.53 -15.18
N MET A 141 -16.22 1.20 -14.93
CA MET A 141 -15.63 -0.08 -15.32
C MET A 141 -16.15 -1.22 -14.42
N LYS A 142 -16.55 -2.32 -15.04
CA LYS A 142 -16.98 -3.51 -14.30
C LYS A 142 -15.77 -4.34 -13.88
N ILE A 143 -15.53 -4.45 -12.58
CA ILE A 143 -14.56 -5.34 -11.95
C ILE A 143 -15.35 -6.15 -10.91
N ASN A 144 -15.43 -7.49 -11.07
CA ASN A 144 -16.47 -8.29 -10.40
C ASN A 144 -16.32 -8.37 -8.87
N ASN A 145 -15.09 -8.59 -8.36
CA ASN A 145 -14.83 -8.77 -6.93
C ASN A 145 -14.20 -7.53 -6.27
N LEU A 146 -14.29 -6.37 -6.93
CA LEU A 146 -13.76 -5.13 -6.40
C LEU A 146 -14.55 -4.66 -5.18
N THR A 147 -13.87 -4.46 -4.06
CA THR A 147 -14.43 -3.74 -2.91
C THR A 147 -14.27 -2.23 -3.13
N LYS A 148 -15.37 -1.49 -3.15
CA LYS A 148 -15.38 -0.04 -3.39
C LYS A 148 -15.75 0.69 -2.11
N VAL A 149 -14.79 1.44 -1.54
CA VAL A 149 -15.02 2.33 -0.40
C VAL A 149 -15.25 3.73 -0.93
N LEU A 150 -16.48 4.22 -0.82
CA LEU A 150 -16.87 5.54 -1.33
C LEU A 150 -16.74 6.61 -0.24
N LEU A 151 -15.97 7.66 -0.54
CA LEU A 151 -15.70 8.75 0.39
C LEU A 151 -16.84 9.78 0.46
N GLY A 152 -17.64 9.91 -0.60
CA GLY A 152 -18.65 10.94 -0.72
C GLY A 152 -18.09 12.37 -0.61
N ALA A 153 -16.85 12.59 -1.05
CA ALA A 153 -16.19 13.89 -1.02
C ALA A 153 -16.33 14.59 -2.37
N ASP A 154 -16.59 15.91 -2.33
CA ASP A 154 -16.76 16.72 -3.54
C ASP A 154 -15.46 17.37 -4.02
N TYR A 155 -14.45 17.46 -3.14
CA TYR A 155 -13.18 18.14 -3.39
C TYR A 155 -11.98 17.21 -3.20
N TYR A 156 -10.94 17.37 -4.03
CA TYR A 156 -9.74 16.55 -3.98
C TYR A 156 -9.07 16.55 -2.59
N HIS A 157 -8.87 17.73 -2.00
CA HIS A 157 -8.21 17.82 -0.68
C HIS A 157 -9.01 17.12 0.43
N THR A 158 -10.34 17.20 0.38
CA THR A 158 -11.20 16.47 1.33
C THR A 158 -11.06 14.97 1.12
N ALA A 159 -11.07 14.51 -0.13
CA ALA A 159 -10.87 13.10 -0.48
C ALA A 159 -9.51 12.59 -0.03
N GLU A 160 -8.45 13.35 -0.26
CA GLU A 160 -7.08 12.99 0.13
C GLU A 160 -6.93 12.88 1.66
N VAL A 161 -7.45 13.86 2.43
CA VAL A 161 -7.38 13.80 3.91
C VAL A 161 -8.18 12.62 4.45
N LEU A 162 -9.39 12.35 3.93
CA LEU A 162 -10.18 11.18 4.32
C LEU A 162 -9.45 9.89 3.98
N THR A 163 -8.84 9.79 2.80
CA THR A 163 -8.06 8.62 2.41
C THR A 163 -6.87 8.39 3.34
N LEU A 164 -6.17 9.46 3.74
CA LEU A 164 -5.07 9.35 4.70
C LEU A 164 -5.54 8.81 6.05
N LEU A 165 -6.65 9.33 6.58
CA LEU A 165 -7.27 8.82 7.82
C LEU A 165 -7.65 7.35 7.69
N LEU A 166 -8.25 6.95 6.56
CA LEU A 166 -8.64 5.57 6.30
C LEU A 166 -7.45 4.63 6.16
N THR A 167 -6.33 5.06 5.57
CA THR A 167 -5.12 4.23 5.50
C THR A 167 -4.49 4.02 6.89
N TYR A 168 -4.54 5.01 7.76
CA TYR A 168 -4.16 4.84 9.16
C TYR A 168 -5.08 3.85 9.88
N GLU A 169 -6.40 4.03 9.76
CA GLU A 169 -7.38 3.13 10.37
C GLU A 169 -7.21 1.69 9.87
N LEU A 170 -6.98 1.50 8.56
CA LEU A 170 -6.73 0.18 7.98
C LEU A 170 -5.49 -0.48 8.60
N THR A 171 -4.42 0.27 8.78
CA THR A 171 -3.15 -0.20 9.33
C THR A 171 -3.29 -0.51 10.82
N HIS A 172 -3.89 0.39 11.61
CA HIS A 172 -4.03 0.26 13.07
C HIS A 172 -5.17 -0.68 13.45
N GLY A 173 -6.29 -0.64 12.75
CA GLY A 173 -7.45 -1.52 12.94
C GLY A 173 -7.13 -2.99 12.74
N SER A 174 -6.02 -3.31 12.07
CA SER A 174 -5.51 -4.69 11.93
C SER A 174 -4.67 -5.17 13.14
N GLY A 175 -4.65 -4.41 14.24
CA GLY A 175 -3.89 -4.74 15.46
C GLY A 175 -2.46 -4.23 15.48
N ASN A 176 -2.10 -3.30 14.60
CA ASN A 176 -0.78 -2.68 14.53
C ASN A 176 -0.80 -1.30 15.18
N ALA A 177 -0.27 -1.18 16.39
CA ALA A 177 -0.24 0.08 17.11
C ALA A 177 0.76 1.08 16.49
N CYS A 178 0.31 2.34 16.31
CA CYS A 178 1.22 3.45 16.06
C CYS A 178 2.02 3.75 17.33
N PRO A 179 3.36 3.87 17.25
CA PRO A 179 4.14 4.25 18.42
C PRO A 179 3.83 5.69 18.84
N PRO A 180 3.87 6.01 20.15
CA PRO A 180 3.76 7.37 20.62
C PRO A 180 4.86 8.26 20.05
N ILE A 181 4.56 9.56 19.88
CA ILE A 181 5.54 10.55 19.42
C ILE A 181 6.76 10.57 20.37
N GLY A 182 7.95 10.55 19.80
CA GLY A 182 9.21 10.55 20.54
C GLY A 182 9.73 9.17 20.95
N GLN A 183 9.00 8.08 20.69
CA GLN A 183 9.43 6.71 20.95
C GLN A 183 10.02 6.00 19.71
N ASN A 184 10.33 6.75 18.67
CA ASN A 184 10.86 6.20 17.40
C ASN A 184 12.39 6.22 17.33
N ASN A 185 13.09 6.10 18.46
CA ASN A 185 14.54 5.98 18.39
C ASN A 185 14.96 4.54 18.00
N PRO A 186 16.18 4.32 17.50
CA PRO A 186 16.66 3.00 17.09
C PRO A 186 16.60 1.93 18.18
N GLU A 187 16.69 2.32 19.45
CA GLU A 187 16.59 1.39 20.58
C GLU A 187 15.15 0.95 20.84
N ASP A 188 14.18 1.84 20.65
CA ASP A 188 12.77 1.50 20.76
C ASP A 188 12.32 0.63 19.57
N LEU A 189 12.88 0.85 18.38
CA LEU A 189 12.69 -0.04 17.24
C LEU A 189 13.26 -1.45 17.50
N LYS A 190 14.37 -1.58 18.24
CA LYS A 190 14.88 -2.88 18.70
C LYS A 190 13.93 -3.54 19.70
N LYS A 191 13.31 -2.77 20.61
CA LYS A 191 12.30 -3.28 21.56
C LYS A 191 11.00 -3.71 20.88
N LEU A 192 10.60 -3.06 19.77
CA LEU A 192 9.44 -3.44 18.97
C LEU A 192 9.65 -4.75 18.18
N ASN A 193 10.74 -5.48 18.41
CA ASN A 193 11.07 -6.71 17.69
C ASN A 193 10.97 -6.54 16.18
N TRP A 194 11.58 -5.48 15.63
CA TRP A 194 11.80 -5.40 14.21
C TRP A 194 12.61 -6.64 13.77
N ARG A 195 11.92 -7.62 13.23
CA ARG A 195 12.46 -8.96 12.95
C ARG A 195 13.26 -9.02 11.64
N GLY A 196 13.87 -7.95 11.19
CA GLY A 196 14.82 -8.03 10.08
C GLY A 196 15.94 -9.06 10.35
N SER A 197 16.31 -9.26 11.63
CA SER A 197 17.31 -10.25 12.03
C SER A 197 16.78 -11.69 12.14
N LYS A 198 15.52 -11.91 12.53
CA LYS A 198 14.98 -13.26 12.70
C LYS A 198 14.52 -13.95 11.42
N ILE A 199 14.25 -13.21 10.36
CA ILE A 199 13.99 -13.80 9.03
C ILE A 199 15.27 -14.43 8.47
N ARG A 200 16.45 -13.91 8.85
CA ARG A 200 17.75 -14.47 8.42
C ARG A 200 18.10 -15.80 9.12
N GLU A 201 17.62 -16.02 10.33
CA GLU A 201 17.91 -17.26 11.08
C GLU A 201 17.08 -18.46 10.62
N HIS A 202 15.99 -18.26 9.87
CA HIS A 202 15.10 -19.36 9.46
C HIS A 202 15.02 -19.63 7.96
N SER A 203 15.72 -18.86 7.11
CA SER A 203 15.50 -18.94 5.65
C SER A 203 16.66 -19.52 4.86
N TYR A 204 17.82 -19.78 5.46
CA TYR A 204 18.94 -20.37 4.76
C TYR A 204 19.57 -21.50 5.61
N PRO A 205 19.69 -22.70 5.09
CA PRO A 205 20.61 -23.69 5.65
C PRO A 205 22.03 -23.10 5.54
N ASP A 206 22.87 -23.42 6.50
CA ASP A 206 24.24 -22.93 6.73
C ASP A 206 25.17 -23.05 5.51
N GLU A 207 24.92 -22.27 4.48
CA GLU A 207 25.92 -21.95 3.46
C GLU A 207 26.19 -20.46 3.55
N GLU A 208 27.43 -20.13 3.95
CA GLU A 208 27.95 -18.79 4.09
C GLU A 208 27.83 -17.99 2.78
N ILE A 209 26.70 -17.31 2.59
CA ILE A 209 26.68 -16.15 1.72
C ILE A 209 26.80 -14.92 2.62
N ASN A 210 28.04 -14.55 2.93
CA ASN A 210 28.39 -13.27 3.52
C ASN A 210 28.09 -12.15 2.52
N VAL A 211 26.82 -11.78 2.34
CA VAL A 211 26.45 -10.49 1.80
C VAL A 211 26.01 -9.63 2.98
N GLY A 212 26.95 -9.34 3.85
CA GLY A 212 26.86 -8.26 4.80
C GLY A 212 26.94 -6.96 4.01
N ILE A 213 25.81 -6.37 3.65
CA ILE A 213 25.80 -4.93 3.40
C ILE A 213 25.86 -4.31 4.78
N ASP A 214 27.09 -4.06 5.24
CA ASP A 214 27.36 -3.31 6.45
C ASP A 214 27.10 -1.84 6.10
N PHE A 215 25.96 -1.31 6.52
CA PHE A 215 25.60 0.09 6.31
C PHE A 215 26.59 1.06 6.96
N ASP A 216 27.38 0.62 7.92
CA ASP A 216 28.41 1.44 8.57
C ASP A 216 29.63 1.69 7.69
N VAL A 217 29.89 0.81 6.70
CA VAL A 217 31.01 0.99 5.76
C VAL A 217 30.71 1.98 4.64
N VAL A 218 29.42 2.14 4.27
CA VAL A 218 29.02 3.06 3.19
C VAL A 218 29.04 4.53 3.61
N ILE A 219 28.93 4.83 4.90
CA ILE A 219 28.93 6.21 5.41
C ILE A 219 30.36 6.77 5.63
N HIS A 220 31.37 5.89 5.80
CA HIS A 220 32.73 6.34 6.09
C HIS A 220 33.60 6.63 4.85
N ASP A 221 33.20 6.21 3.67
CA ASP A 221 34.00 6.40 2.44
C ASP A 221 33.61 7.61 1.59
N CYS A 222 32.63 8.42 2.01
CA CYS A 222 32.26 9.68 1.36
C CYS A 222 33.06 10.90 1.88
N SER A 223 34.11 10.72 2.68
CA SER A 223 34.92 11.80 3.25
C SER A 223 36.39 11.78 2.83
N LYS A 224 36.69 11.33 1.62
CA LYS A 224 38.00 11.55 1.00
C LYS A 224 37.87 12.17 -0.37
#